data_ea7bf06d3b7231eef20d9a988439c88f
#
_entry.id   ea7bf06d3b7231eef20d9a988439c88f
#
_cell.length_a   1.000
_cell.length_b   1.000
_cell.length_c   1.000
_cell.angle_alpha   90.00
_cell.angle_beta   90.00
_cell.angle_gamma   90.00
#
_symmetry.space_group_name_H-M   'P 1'
#
loop_
_entity.id
_entity.type
_entity.pdbx_description
1 polymer ?
#
loop_
_entity_poly.entity_id
_entity_poly.type
_entity_poly.pdbx_seq_one_letter_code
_entity_poly.pdbx_strand_id
1 'polypeptide(L)'
;MNSVDTPNELNQLLNESHVHVQLSVPQLVEKVLTRHEGALTSTGAISVATGKYTGRSPQDKFIVLEDSTKDKIEWGTTNQPISEPVFTKLYQKVINYLQQKNEIFVFKGFAGADKKSRLPIQVVNELAWQNLFVHQLFIRPTAEELLEHETGFTVISAPNFKADPTIDGTNSEAFVIISFEKRIVLIGGTEYAGEMKKSIFSVMNYLLPENNIFSMHCSANVGLEGDVALFFGLSGTGKTTLSADPNRRLIGDDEHGWSSTGVFNIEGGCYAKCINLSREKEPQIFDAIRFGTVLENVTLNQESRIPDYDDGTLTENTRAAYPIHAIDNIVQPSIAGHPNTIIFLTADAFGVLPPISKLSKEQAMYHFLSGYTSKLAGTERGITSPQATFSTCFGAPFLPLPATRYAEMLGEKILEHNANVFLVNTGWTGGEYGVGNRMKLSYTRAMIQAALEGELNHVETTKDKIFGLNIPLHIAGVPDEVLQPSKTWSDPFAYEKKAEELATQFRENFKKFTNVSVEIEQKGGPIA
;
A
#
# COMPACT_ATOMS: atom_id res chain seq x y z
N MET A 1 -18.13 2.75 16.46
CA MET A 1 -16.98 2.38 17.35
C MET A 1 -17.09 3.28 18.57
N ASN A 2 -17.13 2.71 19.78
CA ASN A 2 -17.28 3.51 20.99
C ASN A 2 -16.04 4.36 21.24
N SER A 3 -16.21 5.62 21.68
CA SER A 3 -15.12 6.47 22.14
C SER A 3 -14.42 5.83 23.34
N VAL A 4 -13.09 5.82 23.34
CA VAL A 4 -12.28 5.46 24.51
C VAL A 4 -11.74 6.77 25.08
N ASP A 5 -11.73 6.90 26.40
CA ASP A 5 -11.15 8.07 27.04
C ASP A 5 -9.67 8.22 26.63
N THR A 6 -9.36 9.34 26.00
CA THR A 6 -7.97 9.71 25.67
C THR A 6 -7.17 9.76 26.98
N PRO A 7 -5.93 9.21 27.02
CA PRO A 7 -5.11 9.29 28.22
C PRO A 7 -4.99 10.71 28.75
N ASN A 8 -5.06 10.88 30.06
CA ASN A 8 -5.12 12.21 30.71
C ASN A 8 -3.95 13.11 30.33
N GLU A 9 -2.75 12.53 30.18
CA GLU A 9 -1.53 13.24 29.81
C GLU A 9 -1.58 13.78 28.37
N LEU A 10 -2.15 13.02 27.43
CA LEU A 10 -2.35 13.49 26.07
C LEU A 10 -3.38 14.62 26.02
N ASN A 11 -4.48 14.51 26.78
CA ASN A 11 -5.46 15.60 26.88
C ASN A 11 -4.85 16.87 27.47
N GLN A 12 -3.96 16.76 28.47
CA GLN A 12 -3.23 17.90 29.01
C GLN A 12 -2.35 18.53 27.94
N LEU A 13 -1.53 17.73 27.22
CA LEU A 13 -0.69 18.22 26.13
C LEU A 13 -1.52 18.97 25.08
N LEU A 14 -2.65 18.41 24.64
CA LEU A 14 -3.48 18.99 23.57
C LEU A 14 -4.16 20.32 23.95
N ASN A 15 -4.24 20.64 25.25
CA ASN A 15 -4.79 21.91 25.74
C ASN A 15 -3.74 23.00 25.97
N GLU A 16 -2.46 22.71 25.69
CA GLU A 16 -1.39 23.70 25.84
C GLU A 16 -1.44 24.76 24.73
N SER A 17 -0.98 25.99 25.06
CA SER A 17 -1.04 27.14 24.13
C SER A 17 -0.15 27.02 22.89
N HIS A 18 0.85 26.14 22.93
CA HIS A 18 1.78 25.89 21.83
C HIS A 18 1.28 24.84 20.83
N VAL A 19 0.07 24.32 21.04
CA VAL A 19 -0.53 23.31 20.16
C VAL A 19 -1.41 23.96 19.10
N HIS A 20 -1.06 23.76 17.85
CA HIS A 20 -1.80 24.25 16.70
C HIS A 20 -2.73 23.15 16.17
N VAL A 21 -4.04 23.34 16.32
CA VAL A 21 -5.03 22.36 15.87
C VAL A 21 -5.60 22.78 14.52
N GLN A 22 -5.58 21.87 13.56
CA GLN A 22 -6.26 21.97 12.25
C GLN A 22 -5.83 23.21 11.44
N LEU A 23 -4.54 23.53 11.42
CA LEU A 23 -4.02 24.58 10.54
C LEU A 23 -4.33 24.25 9.08
N SER A 24 -4.65 25.28 8.30
CA SER A 24 -4.84 25.13 6.85
C SER A 24 -3.52 24.81 6.13
N VAL A 25 -3.63 24.24 4.92
CA VAL A 25 -2.45 23.94 4.08
C VAL A 25 -1.53 25.16 3.89
N PRO A 26 -2.02 26.38 3.57
CA PRO A 26 -1.14 27.56 3.49
C PRO A 26 -0.42 27.88 4.80
N GLN A 27 -1.12 27.81 5.94
CA GLN A 27 -0.49 28.06 7.26
C GLN A 27 0.58 27.02 7.58
N LEU A 28 0.34 25.74 7.25
CA LEU A 28 1.36 24.69 7.42
C LEU A 28 2.57 24.92 6.51
N VAL A 29 2.37 25.33 5.26
CA VAL A 29 3.46 25.69 4.35
C VAL A 29 4.29 26.85 4.93
N GLU A 30 3.66 27.91 5.46
CA GLU A 30 4.36 28.99 6.14
C GLU A 30 5.17 28.50 7.36
N LYS A 31 4.58 27.61 8.16
CA LYS A 31 5.27 27.00 9.31
C LYS A 31 6.49 26.18 8.89
N VAL A 32 6.36 25.34 7.85
CA VAL A 32 7.48 24.56 7.31
C VAL A 32 8.64 25.45 6.89
N LEU A 33 8.35 26.55 6.17
CA LEU A 33 9.37 27.46 5.69
C LEU A 33 10.01 28.26 6.82
N THR A 34 9.23 28.80 7.76
CA THR A 34 9.75 29.61 8.89
C THR A 34 10.54 28.76 9.89
N ARG A 35 10.22 27.48 10.01
CA ARG A 35 10.93 26.50 10.86
C ARG A 35 12.10 25.83 10.15
N HIS A 36 12.35 26.16 8.88
CA HIS A 36 13.41 25.56 8.06
C HIS A 36 13.32 24.04 7.94
N GLU A 37 12.11 23.49 7.96
CA GLU A 37 11.87 22.05 7.84
C GLU A 37 11.91 21.56 6.38
N GLY A 38 11.81 22.46 5.40
CA GLY A 38 11.80 22.14 3.97
C GLY A 38 11.97 23.38 3.10
N ALA A 39 11.92 23.17 1.79
CA ALA A 39 12.10 24.21 0.79
C ALA A 39 10.92 24.23 -0.20
N LEU A 40 10.48 25.44 -0.58
CA LEU A 40 9.46 25.63 -1.60
C LEU A 40 10.06 25.34 -2.99
N THR A 41 9.37 24.57 -3.79
CA THR A 41 9.72 24.25 -5.17
C THR A 41 9.15 25.28 -6.15
N SER A 42 9.59 25.25 -7.41
CA SER A 42 9.05 26.08 -8.49
C SER A 42 7.56 25.85 -8.78
N THR A 43 7.02 24.68 -8.41
CA THR A 43 5.58 24.34 -8.55
C THR A 43 4.76 24.67 -7.31
N GLY A 44 5.39 25.16 -6.23
CA GLY A 44 4.74 25.43 -4.96
C GLY A 44 4.62 24.21 -4.03
N ALA A 45 5.14 23.04 -4.41
CA ALA A 45 5.29 21.90 -3.53
C ALA A 45 6.38 22.17 -2.46
N ILE A 46 6.35 21.43 -1.37
CA ILE A 46 7.38 21.48 -0.32
C ILE A 46 8.29 20.26 -0.47
N SER A 47 9.59 20.48 -0.68
CA SER A 47 10.60 19.42 -0.66
C SER A 47 11.22 19.33 0.74
N VAL A 48 11.28 18.10 1.28
CA VAL A 48 11.84 17.76 2.59
C VAL A 48 12.80 16.58 2.47
N ALA A 49 13.78 16.51 3.37
CA ALA A 49 14.65 15.34 3.51
C ALA A 49 14.25 14.58 4.78
N THR A 50 14.15 13.26 4.70
CA THR A 50 13.77 12.42 5.86
C THR A 50 14.96 11.83 6.61
N GLY A 51 16.16 12.38 6.38
CA GLY A 51 17.38 12.02 7.08
C GLY A 51 17.81 10.56 6.84
N LYS A 52 18.15 9.87 7.93
CA LYS A 52 18.67 8.48 7.90
C LYS A 52 17.63 7.48 7.37
N TYR A 53 16.37 7.69 7.67
CA TYR A 53 15.27 6.79 7.31
C TYR A 53 14.54 7.33 6.08
N THR A 54 14.93 6.84 4.90
CA THR A 54 14.30 7.23 3.63
C THR A 54 13.19 6.28 3.18
N GLY A 55 12.78 5.38 4.06
CA GLY A 55 11.74 4.39 3.85
C GLY A 55 11.26 3.80 5.17
N ARG A 56 10.31 2.88 5.12
CA ARG A 56 9.79 2.18 6.30
C ARG A 56 10.87 1.35 6.98
N SER A 57 10.71 1.21 8.31
CA SER A 57 11.57 0.39 9.17
C SER A 57 10.78 -0.83 9.70
N PRO A 58 10.60 -1.89 8.89
CA PRO A 58 9.75 -3.02 9.29
C PRO A 58 10.21 -3.74 10.56
N GLN A 59 11.51 -3.70 10.85
CA GLN A 59 12.09 -4.32 12.05
C GLN A 59 11.84 -3.49 13.32
N ASP A 60 11.45 -2.23 13.18
CA ASP A 60 11.17 -1.32 14.29
C ASP A 60 9.66 -1.16 14.53
N LYS A 61 8.83 -1.99 13.87
CA LYS A 61 7.38 -2.05 14.06
C LYS A 61 7.01 -3.07 15.12
N PHE A 62 6.22 -2.63 16.10
CA PHE A 62 5.72 -3.45 17.19
C PHE A 62 4.21 -3.31 17.36
N ILE A 63 3.60 -4.35 17.92
CA ILE A 63 2.23 -4.31 18.43
C ILE A 63 2.28 -4.62 19.93
N VAL A 64 1.54 -3.84 20.72
CA VAL A 64 1.49 -4.07 22.18
C VAL A 64 0.80 -5.42 22.45
N LEU A 65 1.40 -6.22 23.32
CA LEU A 65 0.84 -7.48 23.76
C LEU A 65 -0.24 -7.19 24.80
N GLU A 66 -1.50 -7.14 24.34
CA GLU A 66 -2.70 -6.78 25.09
C GLU A 66 -3.66 -7.97 25.20
N ASP A 67 -4.41 -8.07 26.30
CA ASP A 67 -5.31 -9.21 26.53
C ASP A 67 -6.41 -9.34 25.47
N SER A 68 -6.92 -8.22 24.95
CA SER A 68 -7.97 -8.20 23.93
C SER A 68 -7.51 -8.62 22.52
N THR A 69 -6.21 -8.60 22.24
CA THR A 69 -5.66 -8.78 20.89
C THR A 69 -4.66 -9.93 20.78
N LYS A 70 -4.04 -10.38 21.88
CA LYS A 70 -2.92 -11.33 21.88
C LYS A 70 -3.21 -12.64 21.15
N ASP A 71 -4.44 -13.14 21.20
CA ASP A 71 -4.86 -14.39 20.57
C ASP A 71 -5.35 -14.22 19.13
N LYS A 72 -5.44 -12.97 18.63
CA LYS A 72 -5.90 -12.63 17.28
C LYS A 72 -4.77 -12.24 16.35
N ILE A 73 -3.69 -11.66 16.90
CA ILE A 73 -2.57 -11.17 16.10
C ILE A 73 -1.72 -12.35 15.60
N GLU A 74 -1.35 -12.29 14.33
CA GLU A 74 -0.35 -13.19 13.74
C GLU A 74 1.04 -12.73 14.15
N TRP A 75 1.49 -13.21 15.31
CA TRP A 75 2.79 -12.85 15.88
C TRP A 75 3.95 -13.43 15.08
N GLY A 76 5.02 -12.65 14.91
CA GLY A 76 6.22 -13.06 14.19
C GLY A 76 7.12 -11.87 13.85
N THR A 77 7.97 -12.04 12.84
CA THR A 77 8.90 -10.98 12.41
C THR A 77 8.21 -9.74 11.86
N THR A 78 6.97 -9.86 11.38
CA THR A 78 6.17 -8.73 10.85
C THR A 78 5.43 -8.00 11.97
N ASN A 79 4.83 -8.75 12.90
CA ASN A 79 4.09 -8.22 14.04
C ASN A 79 4.85 -8.62 15.31
N GLN A 80 5.86 -7.83 15.68
CA GLN A 80 6.69 -8.09 16.84
C GLN A 80 5.95 -7.65 18.11
N PRO A 81 5.89 -8.48 19.16
CA PRO A 81 5.26 -8.08 20.41
C PRO A 81 6.14 -7.12 21.20
N ILE A 82 5.51 -6.13 21.85
CA ILE A 82 6.12 -5.31 22.89
C ILE A 82 5.21 -5.32 24.12
N SER A 83 5.78 -5.40 25.33
CA SER A 83 4.95 -5.47 26.53
C SER A 83 4.29 -4.12 26.86
N GLU A 84 3.10 -4.16 27.49
CA GLU A 84 2.38 -2.95 27.88
C GLU A 84 3.18 -2.03 28.84
N PRO A 85 3.94 -2.53 29.84
CA PRO A 85 4.77 -1.68 30.67
C PRO A 85 5.88 -0.94 29.89
N VAL A 86 6.48 -1.61 28.90
CA VAL A 86 7.49 -0.98 28.02
C VAL A 86 6.86 0.11 27.16
N PHE A 87 5.72 -0.19 26.53
CA PHE A 87 4.96 0.81 25.77
C PHE A 87 4.59 2.00 26.63
N THR A 88 4.02 1.78 27.83
CA THR A 88 3.58 2.86 28.72
C THR A 88 4.74 3.78 29.13
N LYS A 89 5.90 3.19 29.45
CA LYS A 89 7.11 3.96 29.78
C LYS A 89 7.58 4.82 28.60
N LEU A 90 7.61 4.23 27.40
CA LEU A 90 8.06 4.95 26.19
C LEU A 90 7.07 6.04 25.79
N TYR A 91 5.78 5.75 25.86
CA TYR A 91 4.69 6.71 25.66
C TYR A 91 4.86 7.93 26.58
N GLN A 92 5.08 7.71 27.88
CA GLN A 92 5.27 8.80 28.85
C GLN A 92 6.51 9.66 28.52
N LYS A 93 7.62 9.02 28.09
CA LYS A 93 8.81 9.75 27.64
C LYS A 93 8.51 10.63 26.43
N VAL A 94 7.77 10.12 25.46
CA VAL A 94 7.40 10.88 24.25
C VAL A 94 6.47 12.04 24.59
N ILE A 95 5.46 11.85 25.44
CA ILE A 95 4.57 12.94 25.88
C ILE A 95 5.37 14.02 26.60
N ASN A 96 6.22 13.66 27.56
CA ASN A 96 7.08 14.62 28.30
C ASN A 96 8.02 15.37 27.35
N TYR A 97 8.53 14.70 26.31
CA TYR A 97 9.35 15.32 25.28
C TYR A 97 8.55 16.34 24.45
N LEU A 98 7.34 15.99 24.03
CA LEU A 98 6.49 16.89 23.25
C LEU A 98 6.04 18.12 24.06
N GLN A 99 5.78 17.97 25.36
CA GLN A 99 5.46 19.10 26.24
C GLN A 99 6.55 20.17 26.29
N GLN A 100 7.80 19.83 25.99
CA GLN A 100 8.94 20.75 25.96
C GLN A 100 9.14 21.44 24.60
N LYS A 101 8.32 21.14 23.61
CA LYS A 101 8.42 21.74 22.27
C LYS A 101 7.75 23.09 22.22
N ASN A 102 8.30 23.99 21.40
CA ASN A 102 7.73 25.34 21.22
C ASN A 102 6.42 25.30 20.40
N GLU A 103 6.26 24.31 19.54
CA GLU A 103 5.08 24.15 18.69
C GLU A 103 4.83 22.68 18.43
N ILE A 104 3.55 22.28 18.43
CA ILE A 104 3.04 20.98 18.07
C ILE A 104 1.85 21.17 17.14
N PHE A 105 1.68 20.27 16.18
CA PHE A 105 0.65 20.34 15.16
C PHE A 105 -0.31 19.16 15.26
N VAL A 106 -1.61 19.45 15.23
CA VAL A 106 -2.66 18.42 15.34
C VAL A 106 -3.58 18.48 14.13
N PHE A 107 -3.71 17.34 13.49
CA PHE A 107 -4.71 17.08 12.44
C PHE A 107 -5.81 16.21 13.01
N LYS A 108 -7.06 16.54 12.73
CA LYS A 108 -8.24 15.70 12.94
C LYS A 108 -8.89 15.38 11.60
N GLY A 109 -9.20 14.13 11.35
CA GLY A 109 -9.78 13.68 10.08
C GLY A 109 -10.21 12.23 10.13
N PHE A 110 -10.23 11.57 8.98
CA PHE A 110 -10.76 10.22 8.88
C PHE A 110 -9.86 9.32 8.02
N ALA A 111 -9.82 8.04 8.35
CA ALA A 111 -9.39 6.97 7.47
C ALA A 111 -10.62 6.19 7.00
N GLY A 112 -10.89 6.20 5.69
CA GLY A 112 -12.06 5.61 5.06
C GLY A 112 -13.08 6.63 4.53
N ALA A 113 -13.37 6.56 3.23
CA ALA A 113 -14.34 7.44 2.57
C ALA A 113 -15.80 7.09 2.90
N ASP A 114 -16.08 5.81 3.21
CA ASP A 114 -17.42 5.38 3.64
C ASP A 114 -17.71 5.84 5.07
N LYS A 115 -18.67 6.73 5.22
CA LYS A 115 -19.07 7.32 6.53
C LYS A 115 -19.46 6.28 7.58
N LYS A 116 -19.94 5.09 7.17
CA LYS A 116 -20.34 4.02 8.11
C LYS A 116 -19.16 3.21 8.62
N SER A 117 -18.08 3.13 7.81
CA SER A 117 -16.94 2.26 8.07
C SER A 117 -15.66 3.03 8.42
N ARG A 118 -15.68 4.37 8.31
CA ARG A 118 -14.50 5.22 8.52
C ARG A 118 -14.08 5.25 9.99
N LEU A 119 -12.79 5.37 10.19
CA LEU A 119 -12.16 5.57 11.50
C LEU A 119 -11.87 7.07 11.69
N PRO A 120 -12.45 7.76 12.70
CA PRO A 120 -12.02 9.09 13.08
C PRO A 120 -10.60 9.04 13.66
N ILE A 121 -9.67 9.81 13.10
CA ILE A 121 -8.28 9.83 13.53
C ILE A 121 -7.85 11.21 13.98
N GLN A 122 -6.90 11.23 14.91
CA GLN A 122 -6.16 12.41 15.31
C GLN A 122 -4.67 12.13 15.10
N VAL A 123 -3.94 13.08 14.51
CA VAL A 123 -2.48 12.95 14.34
C VAL A 123 -1.79 14.11 15.01
N VAL A 124 -0.89 13.83 15.94
CA VAL A 124 -0.09 14.77 16.70
C VAL A 124 1.34 14.72 16.17
N ASN A 125 1.82 15.82 15.64
CA ASN A 125 3.13 15.93 14.99
C ASN A 125 4.03 16.94 15.64
N GLU A 126 5.31 16.60 15.82
CA GLU A 126 6.38 17.53 16.18
C GLU A 126 6.72 18.47 15.02
N LEU A 127 6.66 18.00 13.77
CA LEU A 127 7.04 18.72 12.57
C LEU A 127 5.81 19.18 11.77
N ALA A 128 5.85 20.44 11.32
CA ALA A 128 4.78 21.05 10.53
C ALA A 128 4.62 20.34 9.17
N TRP A 129 5.72 19.95 8.52
CA TRP A 129 5.65 19.26 7.23
C TRP A 129 5.00 17.87 7.33
N GLN A 130 5.18 17.15 8.46
CA GLN A 130 4.49 15.90 8.70
C GLN A 130 2.98 16.10 8.90
N ASN A 131 2.58 17.22 9.52
CA ASN A 131 1.18 17.57 9.62
C ASN A 131 0.60 17.98 8.25
N LEU A 132 1.38 18.68 7.40
CA LEU A 132 1.01 18.93 6.00
C LEU A 132 0.85 17.61 5.23
N PHE A 133 1.75 16.64 5.41
CA PHE A 133 1.65 15.32 4.80
C PHE A 133 0.34 14.61 5.17
N VAL A 134 -0.03 14.56 6.44
CA VAL A 134 -1.28 13.89 6.85
C VAL A 134 -2.53 14.61 6.34
N HIS A 135 -2.48 15.93 6.16
CA HIS A 135 -3.51 16.69 5.47
C HIS A 135 -3.70 16.28 4.00
N GLN A 136 -2.63 15.81 3.34
CA GLN A 136 -2.73 15.33 1.97
C GLN A 136 -3.25 13.89 1.90
N LEU A 137 -2.86 13.05 2.86
CA LEU A 137 -3.09 11.60 2.80
C LEU A 137 -4.37 11.12 3.45
N PHE A 138 -4.86 11.79 4.50
CA PHE A 138 -6.11 11.41 5.17
C PHE A 138 -7.28 12.26 4.71
N ILE A 139 -8.48 11.76 4.95
CA ILE A 139 -9.71 12.45 4.57
C ILE A 139 -9.94 13.61 5.51
N ARG A 140 -10.01 14.82 4.94
CA ARG A 140 -10.26 16.06 5.68
C ARG A 140 -11.72 16.14 6.07
N PRO A 141 -12.04 16.54 7.31
CA PRO A 141 -13.42 16.76 7.73
C PRO A 141 -13.99 18.02 7.09
N THR A 142 -15.31 18.09 6.91
CA THR A 142 -16.02 19.35 6.75
C THR A 142 -16.03 20.12 8.08
N ALA A 143 -16.48 21.39 8.06
CA ALA A 143 -16.59 22.18 9.30
C ALA A 143 -17.56 21.53 10.31
N GLU A 144 -18.67 20.98 9.82
CA GLU A 144 -19.67 20.27 10.64
C GLU A 144 -19.08 18.99 11.21
N GLU A 145 -18.42 18.17 10.38
CA GLU A 145 -17.79 16.93 10.82
C GLU A 145 -16.66 17.18 11.83
N LEU A 146 -15.97 18.32 11.75
CA LEU A 146 -14.93 18.68 12.72
C LEU A 146 -15.52 19.01 14.10
N LEU A 147 -16.70 19.64 14.17
CA LEU A 147 -17.39 19.94 15.42
C LEU A 147 -17.87 18.66 16.15
N GLU A 148 -18.23 17.64 15.39
CA GLU A 148 -18.72 16.35 15.88
C GLU A 148 -17.61 15.29 15.95
N HIS A 149 -16.34 15.68 15.73
CA HIS A 149 -15.23 14.72 15.61
C HIS A 149 -14.86 14.12 16.98
N GLU A 150 -15.26 12.89 17.20
CA GLU A 150 -14.81 12.05 18.31
C GLU A 150 -13.65 11.16 17.85
N THR A 151 -12.47 11.36 18.44
CA THR A 151 -11.27 10.62 18.05
C THR A 151 -11.40 9.13 18.35
N GLY A 152 -11.31 8.30 17.32
CA GLY A 152 -11.32 6.85 17.42
C GLY A 152 -9.92 6.22 17.55
N PHE A 153 -8.89 6.89 16.99
CA PHE A 153 -7.49 6.45 17.07
C PHE A 153 -6.54 7.65 16.97
N THR A 154 -5.45 7.65 17.75
CA THR A 154 -4.47 8.74 17.74
C THR A 154 -3.11 8.26 17.25
N VAL A 155 -2.51 8.99 16.30
CA VAL A 155 -1.10 8.83 15.90
C VAL A 155 -0.28 9.92 16.54
N ILE A 156 0.79 9.56 17.24
CA ILE A 156 1.76 10.49 17.84
C ILE A 156 3.09 10.29 17.12
N SER A 157 3.57 11.32 16.43
CA SER A 157 4.83 11.29 15.69
C SER A 157 5.80 12.33 16.25
N ALA A 158 6.88 11.84 16.88
CA ALA A 158 7.97 12.60 17.47
C ALA A 158 9.31 12.16 16.85
N PRO A 159 9.60 12.53 15.59
CA PRO A 159 10.73 12.00 14.83
C PRO A 159 12.10 12.30 15.46
N ASN A 160 12.25 13.41 16.17
CA ASN A 160 13.49 13.76 16.84
C ASN A 160 13.65 13.11 18.24
N PHE A 161 12.61 12.45 18.75
CA PHE A 161 12.73 11.60 19.92
C PHE A 161 13.30 10.23 19.52
N LYS A 162 14.50 9.94 19.99
CA LYS A 162 15.20 8.68 19.73
C LYS A 162 15.12 7.77 20.94
N ALA A 163 14.69 6.52 20.74
CA ALA A 163 14.73 5.51 21.79
C ALA A 163 16.16 5.03 22.04
N ASP A 164 16.42 4.58 23.25
CA ASP A 164 17.62 3.82 23.59
C ASP A 164 17.26 2.31 23.63
N PRO A 165 17.72 1.50 22.65
CA PRO A 165 17.39 0.09 22.58
C PRO A 165 17.73 -0.70 23.86
N THR A 166 18.73 -0.25 24.63
CA THR A 166 19.16 -0.92 25.86
C THR A 166 18.20 -0.73 27.02
N ILE A 167 17.33 0.31 26.96
CA ILE A 167 16.48 0.72 28.08
C ILE A 167 14.99 0.70 27.69
N ASP A 168 14.68 0.95 26.40
CA ASP A 168 13.33 1.21 25.92
C ASP A 168 12.69 0.00 25.21
N GLY A 169 13.43 -1.12 25.09
CA GLY A 169 12.91 -2.36 24.52
C GLY A 169 12.63 -2.32 23.02
N THR A 170 13.22 -1.38 22.30
CA THR A 170 13.16 -1.24 20.85
C THR A 170 14.36 -1.91 20.17
N ASN A 171 14.27 -2.17 18.86
CA ASN A 171 15.38 -2.77 18.12
C ASN A 171 16.43 -1.73 17.68
N SER A 172 16.03 -0.49 17.53
CA SER A 172 16.88 0.63 17.16
C SER A 172 16.40 1.92 17.84
N GLU A 173 16.99 3.07 17.46
CA GLU A 173 16.53 4.38 17.87
C GLU A 173 15.14 4.75 17.34
N ALA A 174 14.70 4.11 16.24
CA ALA A 174 13.39 4.28 15.65
C ALA A 174 12.40 3.25 16.21
N PHE A 175 11.12 3.62 16.24
CA PHE A 175 10.04 2.73 16.65
C PHE A 175 8.71 3.18 16.05
N VAL A 176 7.86 2.18 15.73
CA VAL A 176 6.45 2.33 15.36
C VAL A 176 5.68 1.32 16.19
N ILE A 177 4.94 1.76 17.18
CA ILE A 177 4.25 0.88 18.13
C ILE A 177 2.75 1.11 18.05
N ILE A 178 1.97 0.04 17.86
CA ILE A 178 0.50 0.08 17.80
C ILE A 178 -0.06 -0.54 19.08
N SER A 179 -0.84 0.23 19.85
CA SER A 179 -1.69 -0.26 20.94
C SER A 179 -3.15 -0.18 20.50
N PHE A 180 -3.81 -1.32 20.39
CA PHE A 180 -5.22 -1.38 19.99
C PHE A 180 -6.15 -1.02 21.15
N GLU A 181 -5.82 -1.40 22.40
CA GLU A 181 -6.63 -1.06 23.58
C GLU A 181 -6.59 0.43 23.89
N LYS A 182 -5.39 1.03 23.86
CA LYS A 182 -5.23 2.47 24.07
C LYS A 182 -5.56 3.31 22.84
N ARG A 183 -5.74 2.66 21.68
CA ARG A 183 -6.00 3.29 20.37
C ARG A 183 -4.96 4.34 20.01
N ILE A 184 -3.70 3.98 20.19
CA ILE A 184 -2.55 4.84 19.92
C ILE A 184 -1.58 4.14 18.97
N VAL A 185 -1.09 4.90 17.99
CA VAL A 185 0.15 4.63 17.27
C VAL A 185 1.21 5.59 17.78
N LEU A 186 2.32 5.07 18.28
CA LEU A 186 3.45 5.84 18.78
C LEU A 186 4.64 5.69 17.85
N ILE A 187 5.10 6.79 17.24
CA ILE A 187 6.22 6.83 16.28
C ILE A 187 7.30 7.77 16.80
N GLY A 188 8.56 7.31 16.75
CA GLY A 188 9.72 8.14 17.06
C GLY A 188 10.97 7.69 16.33
N GLY A 189 12.01 8.53 16.32
CA GLY A 189 13.32 8.25 15.74
C GLY A 189 13.36 8.16 14.21
N THR A 190 12.24 8.38 13.50
CA THR A 190 12.16 8.39 12.05
C THR A 190 11.34 9.57 11.55
N GLU A 191 11.84 10.25 10.53
CA GLU A 191 11.12 11.33 9.85
C GLU A 191 10.27 10.84 8.69
N TYR A 192 10.45 9.60 8.21
CA TYR A 192 9.71 9.07 7.08
C TYR A 192 8.20 9.05 7.34
N ALA A 193 7.46 9.96 6.71
CA ALA A 193 6.04 10.17 6.99
C ALA A 193 5.14 9.00 6.57
N GLY A 194 5.62 8.16 5.66
CA GLY A 194 4.94 6.93 5.27
C GLY A 194 4.65 5.96 6.42
N GLU A 195 5.36 6.07 7.57
CA GLU A 195 5.05 5.28 8.77
C GLU A 195 3.69 5.66 9.38
N MET A 196 3.31 6.94 9.40
CA MET A 196 2.00 7.39 9.88
C MET A 196 0.86 6.83 9.02
N LYS A 197 1.01 6.93 7.70
CA LYS A 197 0.06 6.36 6.74
C LYS A 197 -0.10 4.85 6.93
N LYS A 198 1.01 4.11 6.90
CA LYS A 198 1.00 2.64 6.91
C LYS A 198 0.67 2.04 8.27
N SER A 199 0.89 2.75 9.36
CA SER A 199 0.42 2.30 10.68
C SER A 199 -1.11 2.40 10.81
N ILE A 200 -1.73 3.47 10.29
CA ILE A 200 -3.20 3.54 10.22
C ILE A 200 -3.77 2.48 9.27
N PHE A 201 -3.10 2.19 8.15
CA PHE A 201 -3.50 1.06 7.31
C PHE A 201 -3.43 -0.28 8.07
N SER A 202 -2.39 -0.51 8.88
CA SER A 202 -2.33 -1.70 9.75
C SER A 202 -3.48 -1.71 10.79
N VAL A 203 -3.84 -0.55 11.35
CA VAL A 203 -5.00 -0.42 12.24
C VAL A 203 -6.30 -0.78 11.50
N MET A 204 -6.49 -0.27 10.29
CA MET A 204 -7.67 -0.59 9.47
C MET A 204 -7.70 -2.07 9.07
N ASN A 205 -6.54 -2.68 8.77
CA ASN A 205 -6.42 -4.12 8.49
C ASN A 205 -6.77 -5.02 9.70
N TYR A 206 -6.76 -4.47 10.92
CA TYR A 206 -7.29 -5.15 12.09
C TYR A 206 -8.80 -4.86 12.29
N LEU A 207 -9.18 -3.58 12.28
CA LEU A 207 -10.54 -3.16 12.67
C LEU A 207 -11.60 -3.51 11.62
N LEU A 208 -11.31 -3.40 10.33
CA LEU A 208 -12.28 -3.67 9.27
C LEU A 208 -12.70 -5.15 9.21
N PRO A 209 -11.77 -6.13 9.24
CA PRO A 209 -12.14 -7.55 9.27
C PRO A 209 -12.94 -7.96 10.51
N GLU A 210 -12.71 -7.35 11.67
CA GLU A 210 -13.52 -7.56 12.88
C GLU A 210 -14.96 -7.08 12.71
N ASN A 211 -15.23 -6.22 11.72
CA ASN A 211 -16.55 -5.74 11.33
C ASN A 211 -17.06 -6.32 10.01
N ASN A 212 -16.48 -7.44 9.55
CA ASN A 212 -16.81 -8.12 8.29
C ASN A 212 -16.64 -7.24 7.04
N ILE A 213 -15.69 -6.30 7.07
CA ILE A 213 -15.29 -5.47 5.94
C ILE A 213 -13.91 -5.92 5.48
N PHE A 214 -13.79 -6.31 4.22
CA PHE A 214 -12.52 -6.77 3.66
C PHE A 214 -11.58 -5.59 3.40
N SER A 215 -10.44 -5.55 4.07
CA SER A 215 -9.40 -4.54 3.89
C SER A 215 -8.36 -5.03 2.88
N MET A 216 -7.95 -4.14 1.96
CA MET A 216 -7.18 -4.51 0.76
C MET A 216 -6.03 -3.54 0.49
N HIS A 217 -4.85 -4.07 0.19
CA HIS A 217 -3.74 -3.32 -0.39
C HIS A 217 -3.81 -3.42 -1.92
N CYS A 218 -4.61 -2.55 -2.52
CA CYS A 218 -4.88 -2.54 -3.95
C CYS A 218 -5.21 -1.12 -4.43
N SER A 219 -5.04 -0.86 -5.72
CA SER A 219 -5.67 0.28 -6.40
C SER A 219 -7.09 -0.09 -6.85
N ALA A 220 -7.94 0.90 -7.03
CA ALA A 220 -9.30 0.70 -7.52
C ALA A 220 -9.73 1.81 -8.50
N ASN A 221 -10.44 1.43 -9.55
CA ASN A 221 -11.06 2.38 -10.48
C ASN A 221 -12.45 1.91 -10.91
N VAL A 222 -13.21 2.79 -11.55
CA VAL A 222 -14.55 2.50 -12.06
C VAL A 222 -14.68 3.00 -13.51
N GLY A 223 -15.23 2.14 -14.37
CA GLY A 223 -15.53 2.45 -15.76
C GLY A 223 -16.78 3.31 -15.92
N LEU A 224 -17.08 3.69 -17.17
CA LEU A 224 -18.21 4.53 -17.52
C LEU A 224 -19.57 3.87 -17.23
N GLU A 225 -19.62 2.54 -17.32
CA GLU A 225 -20.82 1.74 -17.04
C GLU A 225 -20.99 1.42 -15.54
N GLY A 226 -20.10 1.93 -14.68
CA GLY A 226 -20.13 1.69 -13.24
C GLY A 226 -19.43 0.38 -12.81
N ASP A 227 -18.77 -0.29 -13.72
CA ASP A 227 -17.98 -1.50 -13.49
C ASP A 227 -16.71 -1.17 -12.69
N VAL A 228 -16.57 -1.79 -11.54
CA VAL A 228 -15.45 -1.56 -10.61
C VAL A 228 -14.37 -2.60 -10.82
N ALA A 229 -13.12 -2.15 -10.86
CA ALA A 229 -11.94 -3.01 -10.94
C ALA A 229 -10.98 -2.78 -9.78
N LEU A 230 -10.42 -3.87 -9.25
CA LEU A 230 -9.36 -3.88 -8.23
C LEU A 230 -8.06 -4.37 -8.83
N PHE A 231 -6.94 -3.72 -8.46
CA PHE A 231 -5.60 -4.08 -8.90
C PHE A 231 -4.72 -4.33 -7.68
N PHE A 232 -4.45 -5.59 -7.41
CA PHE A 232 -3.47 -6.00 -6.39
C PHE A 232 -2.10 -6.17 -7.04
N GLY A 233 -1.06 -5.86 -6.29
CA GLY A 233 0.30 -6.04 -6.78
C GLY A 233 1.31 -5.32 -5.89
N LEU A 234 2.54 -5.80 -5.92
CA LEU A 234 3.66 -5.20 -5.19
C LEU A 234 4.29 -4.05 -5.98
N SER A 235 5.21 -3.34 -5.36
CA SER A 235 5.99 -2.28 -6.04
C SER A 235 6.66 -2.83 -7.30
N GLY A 236 6.58 -2.09 -8.40
CA GLY A 236 7.20 -2.47 -9.69
C GLY A 236 6.37 -3.39 -10.57
N THR A 237 5.20 -3.87 -10.13
CA THR A 237 4.29 -4.68 -10.96
C THR A 237 3.41 -3.84 -11.90
N GLY A 238 3.40 -2.52 -11.74
CA GLY A 238 2.61 -1.60 -12.57
C GLY A 238 1.25 -1.22 -12.00
N LYS A 239 0.97 -1.49 -10.71
CA LYS A 239 -0.32 -1.21 -10.05
C LYS A 239 -0.83 0.20 -10.34
N THR A 240 -0.07 1.24 -10.03
CA THR A 240 -0.47 2.64 -10.23
C THR A 240 -0.66 2.98 -11.72
N THR A 241 0.31 2.60 -12.57
CA THR A 241 0.28 2.88 -14.01
C THR A 241 -0.91 2.20 -14.74
N LEU A 242 -1.29 1.00 -14.31
CA LEU A 242 -2.34 0.22 -14.95
C LEU A 242 -3.73 0.55 -14.42
N SER A 243 -3.84 1.02 -13.16
CA SER A 243 -5.11 1.51 -12.61
C SER A 243 -5.44 2.94 -13.04
N ALA A 244 -4.44 3.73 -13.46
CA ALA A 244 -4.57 5.10 -13.96
C ALA A 244 -4.93 5.12 -15.46
N ASP A 245 -6.09 4.58 -15.82
CA ASP A 245 -6.62 4.60 -17.18
C ASP A 245 -7.39 5.92 -17.43
N PRO A 246 -7.12 6.67 -18.52
CA PRO A 246 -7.82 7.91 -18.80
C PRO A 246 -9.34 7.74 -19.03
N ASN A 247 -9.78 6.54 -19.39
CA ASN A 247 -11.20 6.22 -19.61
C ASN A 247 -11.91 5.70 -18.35
N ARG A 248 -11.20 5.55 -17.23
CA ARG A 248 -11.74 5.06 -15.97
C ARG A 248 -11.45 6.05 -14.85
N ARG A 249 -12.37 6.24 -13.93
CA ARG A 249 -12.19 7.16 -12.80
C ARG A 249 -11.52 6.47 -11.63
N LEU A 250 -10.48 7.07 -11.08
CA LEU A 250 -9.75 6.56 -9.93
C LEU A 250 -10.62 6.65 -8.66
N ILE A 251 -10.74 5.55 -7.90
CA ILE A 251 -11.31 5.50 -6.55
C ILE A 251 -10.18 5.75 -5.54
N GLY A 252 -9.04 5.09 -5.73
CA GLY A 252 -7.82 5.25 -4.95
C GLY A 252 -6.68 4.40 -5.52
N ASP A 253 -5.45 4.74 -5.15
CA ASP A 253 -4.24 4.14 -5.75
C ASP A 253 -3.59 3.02 -4.91
N ASP A 254 -3.97 2.85 -3.60
CA ASP A 254 -3.19 1.97 -2.72
C ASP A 254 -3.99 1.19 -1.66
N GLU A 255 -4.96 1.80 -0.96
CA GLU A 255 -5.60 1.22 0.23
C GLU A 255 -7.13 1.32 0.18
N HIS A 256 -7.82 0.18 0.23
CA HIS A 256 -9.28 0.13 0.11
C HIS A 256 -9.94 -0.81 1.13
N GLY A 257 -11.21 -0.53 1.44
CA GLY A 257 -12.11 -1.44 2.11
C GLY A 257 -13.24 -1.90 1.17
N TRP A 258 -13.69 -3.15 1.31
CA TRP A 258 -14.84 -3.69 0.60
C TRP A 258 -15.92 -4.09 1.59
N SER A 259 -16.89 -3.22 1.74
CA SER A 259 -18.04 -3.37 2.64
C SER A 259 -19.20 -4.15 1.99
N SER A 260 -20.33 -4.21 2.67
CA SER A 260 -21.60 -4.74 2.13
C SER A 260 -22.24 -3.85 1.06
N THR A 261 -21.75 -2.63 0.85
CA THR A 261 -22.30 -1.67 -0.12
C THR A 261 -21.34 -1.37 -1.28
N GLY A 262 -20.12 -1.91 -1.25
CA GLY A 262 -19.12 -1.70 -2.28
C GLY A 262 -17.74 -1.34 -1.73
N VAL A 263 -16.90 -0.81 -2.59
CA VAL A 263 -15.51 -0.46 -2.31
C VAL A 263 -15.40 1.02 -1.93
N PHE A 264 -14.55 1.32 -0.96
CA PHE A 264 -14.19 2.69 -0.58
C PHE A 264 -12.68 2.83 -0.38
N ASN A 265 -12.15 3.99 -0.71
CA ASN A 265 -10.76 4.34 -0.42
C ASN A 265 -10.58 4.60 1.08
N ILE A 266 -9.51 4.09 1.67
CA ILE A 266 -9.13 4.37 3.06
C ILE A 266 -8.49 5.75 3.17
N GLU A 267 -7.88 6.24 2.10
CA GLU A 267 -7.10 7.47 2.04
C GLU A 267 -7.87 8.65 1.41
N GLY A 268 -7.42 9.86 1.71
CA GLY A 268 -7.87 11.10 1.07
C GLY A 268 -6.90 11.63 0.01
N GLY A 269 -5.81 10.95 -0.24
CA GLY A 269 -4.76 11.34 -1.17
C GLY A 269 -3.96 10.17 -1.72
N CYS A 270 -2.90 10.50 -2.44
CA CYS A 270 -1.98 9.56 -3.06
C CYS A 270 -0.55 9.78 -2.56
N TYR A 271 0.23 8.69 -2.48
CA TYR A 271 1.62 8.72 -2.08
C TYR A 271 2.50 8.03 -3.12
N ALA A 272 2.75 8.75 -4.20
CA ALA A 272 3.39 8.24 -5.40
C ALA A 272 4.91 8.20 -5.30
N LYS A 273 5.54 7.23 -5.96
CA LYS A 273 6.99 7.19 -6.17
C LYS A 273 7.38 8.18 -7.27
N CYS A 274 8.47 8.96 -7.06
CA CYS A 274 8.87 10.03 -7.97
C CYS A 274 10.18 9.78 -8.71
N ILE A 275 10.94 8.73 -8.39
CA ILE A 275 12.17 8.45 -9.12
C ILE A 275 11.85 8.17 -10.61
N ASN A 276 12.56 8.85 -11.52
CA ASN A 276 12.35 8.82 -12.97
C ASN A 276 10.94 9.28 -13.41
N LEU A 277 10.25 10.08 -12.59
CA LEU A 277 8.95 10.64 -12.92
C LEU A 277 9.09 11.64 -14.08
N SER A 278 8.29 11.44 -15.12
CA SER A 278 8.18 12.41 -16.21
C SER A 278 6.73 12.58 -16.64
N ARG A 279 6.42 13.76 -17.18
CA ARG A 279 5.07 14.07 -17.67
C ARG A 279 4.63 13.16 -18.82
N GLU A 280 5.58 12.63 -19.59
CA GLU A 280 5.31 11.72 -20.70
C GLU A 280 4.86 10.34 -20.23
N LYS A 281 5.46 9.85 -19.13
CA LYS A 281 5.19 8.51 -18.59
C LYS A 281 3.97 8.50 -17.68
N GLU A 282 3.88 9.48 -16.78
CA GLU A 282 2.86 9.53 -15.72
C GLU A 282 2.32 10.97 -15.54
N PRO A 283 1.57 11.49 -16.56
CA PRO A 283 1.11 12.88 -16.59
C PRO A 283 0.25 13.24 -15.37
N GLN A 284 -0.61 12.34 -14.91
CA GLN A 284 -1.51 12.59 -13.78
C GLN A 284 -0.74 12.83 -12.48
N ILE A 285 0.30 12.04 -12.21
CA ILE A 285 1.14 12.22 -11.01
C ILE A 285 1.96 13.50 -11.13
N PHE A 286 2.57 13.72 -12.32
CA PHE A 286 3.40 14.90 -12.57
C PHE A 286 2.60 16.20 -12.39
N ASP A 287 1.40 16.28 -12.97
CA ASP A 287 0.55 17.48 -12.91
C ASP A 287 -0.13 17.67 -11.53
N ALA A 288 -0.22 16.61 -10.71
CA ALA A 288 -0.70 16.70 -9.33
C ALA A 288 0.31 17.35 -8.37
N ILE A 289 1.60 17.44 -8.74
CA ILE A 289 2.65 18.04 -7.92
C ILE A 289 2.61 19.56 -8.01
N ARG A 290 1.86 20.16 -7.10
CA ARG A 290 1.58 21.60 -7.04
C ARG A 290 1.56 22.10 -5.58
N PHE A 291 1.12 23.32 -5.35
CA PHE A 291 1.07 23.93 -4.02
C PHE A 291 0.42 22.99 -2.97
N GLY A 292 1.14 22.84 -1.87
CA GLY A 292 0.72 21.98 -0.75
C GLY A 292 1.13 20.50 -0.87
N THR A 293 1.61 20.03 -2.03
CA THR A 293 2.23 18.71 -2.15
C THR A 293 3.50 18.63 -1.30
N VAL A 294 3.74 17.49 -0.66
CA VAL A 294 5.00 17.19 0.04
C VAL A 294 5.83 16.25 -0.82
N LEU A 295 7.04 16.68 -1.17
CA LEU A 295 8.05 15.85 -1.85
C LEU A 295 9.07 15.37 -0.83
N GLU A 296 9.15 14.07 -0.58
CA GLU A 296 10.15 13.48 0.31
C GLU A 296 11.37 13.01 -0.50
N ASN A 297 12.53 13.50 -0.06
CA ASN A 297 13.86 13.14 -0.60
C ASN A 297 14.05 13.43 -2.11
N VAL A 298 13.25 14.31 -2.69
CA VAL A 298 13.45 14.83 -4.03
C VAL A 298 14.37 16.03 -3.94
N THR A 299 15.52 15.99 -4.63
CA THR A 299 16.47 17.09 -4.67
C THR A 299 15.97 18.25 -5.53
N LEU A 300 16.47 19.44 -5.26
CA LEU A 300 16.11 20.67 -5.99
C LEU A 300 17.34 21.31 -6.62
N ASN A 301 17.17 21.83 -7.81
CA ASN A 301 18.12 22.82 -8.32
C ASN A 301 18.08 24.07 -7.39
N GLN A 302 19.23 24.51 -6.92
CA GLN A 302 19.31 25.56 -5.90
C GLN A 302 18.79 26.92 -6.36
N GLU A 303 18.98 27.27 -7.62
CA GLU A 303 18.58 28.57 -8.18
C GLU A 303 17.13 28.54 -8.67
N SER A 304 16.81 27.60 -9.57
CA SER A 304 15.47 27.52 -10.19
C SER A 304 14.40 26.88 -9.31
N ARG A 305 14.79 26.16 -8.24
CA ARG A 305 13.91 25.39 -7.37
C ARG A 305 13.11 24.30 -8.09
N ILE A 306 13.56 23.90 -9.28
CA ILE A 306 12.96 22.80 -10.05
C ILE A 306 13.35 21.48 -9.39
N PRO A 307 12.36 20.60 -9.10
CA PRO A 307 12.62 19.24 -8.58
C PRO A 307 13.38 18.39 -9.62
N ASP A 308 14.39 17.65 -9.15
CA ASP A 308 15.11 16.66 -9.96
C ASP A 308 14.60 15.25 -9.60
N TYR A 309 13.77 14.71 -10.47
CA TYR A 309 13.20 13.38 -10.26
C TYR A 309 14.12 12.24 -10.71
N ASP A 310 15.20 12.54 -11.41
CA ASP A 310 16.18 11.53 -11.86
C ASP A 310 17.32 11.36 -10.84
N ASP A 311 17.41 12.27 -9.86
CA ASP A 311 18.43 12.21 -8.81
C ASP A 311 18.05 11.23 -7.68
N GLY A 312 18.73 10.10 -7.61
CA GLY A 312 18.62 9.10 -6.57
C GLY A 312 19.71 9.18 -5.48
N THR A 313 20.47 10.28 -5.39
CA THR A 313 21.62 10.39 -4.46
C THR A 313 21.22 10.28 -2.99
N LEU A 314 20.07 10.80 -2.58
CA LEU A 314 19.52 10.63 -1.24
C LEU A 314 18.90 9.23 -1.08
N THR A 315 18.10 8.81 -2.04
CA THR A 315 17.44 7.51 -2.11
C THR A 315 16.69 7.36 -3.42
N GLU A 316 16.51 6.13 -3.90
CA GLU A 316 15.57 5.83 -4.99
C GLU A 316 14.09 5.82 -4.51
N ASN A 317 13.85 5.88 -3.19
CA ASN A 317 12.51 5.94 -2.61
C ASN A 317 12.01 7.37 -2.44
N THR A 318 12.18 8.19 -3.48
CA THR A 318 11.59 9.54 -3.53
C THR A 318 10.08 9.46 -3.64
N ARG A 319 9.34 10.35 -2.95
CA ARG A 319 7.88 10.31 -2.88
C ARG A 319 7.23 11.67 -3.02
N ALA A 320 6.00 11.67 -3.57
CA ALA A 320 5.10 12.83 -3.55
C ALA A 320 3.80 12.45 -2.83
N ALA A 321 3.42 13.26 -1.84
CA ALA A 321 2.14 13.17 -1.13
C ALA A 321 1.25 14.34 -1.57
N TYR A 322 0.13 14.04 -2.20
CA TYR A 322 -0.85 15.02 -2.70
C TYR A 322 -2.28 14.52 -2.49
N PRO A 323 -3.26 15.45 -2.36
CA PRO A 323 -4.65 15.05 -2.15
C PRO A 323 -5.23 14.43 -3.42
N ILE A 324 -6.16 13.48 -3.30
CA ILE A 324 -6.72 12.75 -4.45
C ILE A 324 -7.38 13.68 -5.47
N HIS A 325 -7.98 14.80 -5.03
CA HIS A 325 -8.57 15.80 -5.93
C HIS A 325 -7.56 16.63 -6.75
N ALA A 326 -6.25 16.37 -6.56
CA ALA A 326 -5.23 16.87 -7.48
C ALA A 326 -5.20 16.10 -8.81
N ILE A 327 -5.83 14.94 -8.87
CA ILE A 327 -6.02 14.14 -10.09
C ILE A 327 -7.40 14.50 -10.68
N ASP A 328 -7.47 14.76 -11.99
CA ASP A 328 -8.68 15.24 -12.64
C ASP A 328 -9.78 14.16 -12.75
N ASN A 329 -9.40 12.91 -13.05
CA ASN A 329 -10.35 11.82 -13.30
C ASN A 329 -10.54 10.91 -12.08
N ILE A 330 -11.28 11.41 -11.07
CA ILE A 330 -11.53 10.70 -9.81
C ILE A 330 -13.01 10.50 -9.52
N VAL A 331 -13.30 9.56 -8.62
CA VAL A 331 -14.63 9.40 -8.00
C VAL A 331 -14.72 10.24 -6.73
N GLN A 332 -15.76 11.04 -6.60
CA GLN A 332 -16.04 11.81 -5.38
C GLN A 332 -17.47 11.55 -4.87
N PRO A 333 -17.63 11.15 -3.58
CA PRO A 333 -16.56 10.69 -2.67
C PRO A 333 -15.92 9.40 -3.22
N SER A 334 -14.72 9.04 -2.76
CA SER A 334 -13.97 7.86 -3.23
C SER A 334 -14.64 6.53 -2.80
N ILE A 335 -15.86 6.29 -3.30
CA ILE A 335 -16.73 5.13 -3.03
C ILE A 335 -17.31 4.66 -4.36
N ALA A 336 -17.41 3.35 -4.55
CA ALA A 336 -18.07 2.75 -5.72
C ALA A 336 -18.79 1.46 -5.35
N GLY A 337 -19.49 0.86 -6.32
CA GLY A 337 -20.18 -0.42 -6.16
C GLY A 337 -19.24 -1.60 -5.92
N HIS A 338 -19.79 -2.81 -6.01
CA HIS A 338 -18.99 -4.04 -5.87
C HIS A 338 -18.12 -4.27 -7.10
N PRO A 339 -16.88 -4.78 -6.92
CA PRO A 339 -15.99 -5.11 -8.02
C PRO A 339 -16.56 -6.19 -8.95
N ASN A 340 -16.46 -5.95 -10.25
CA ASN A 340 -16.75 -6.89 -11.30
C ASN A 340 -15.49 -7.69 -11.70
N THR A 341 -14.32 -7.03 -11.59
CA THR A 341 -13.05 -7.58 -12.03
C THR A 341 -11.97 -7.34 -10.99
N ILE A 342 -11.19 -8.37 -10.70
CA ILE A 342 -10.04 -8.34 -9.80
C ILE A 342 -8.81 -8.76 -10.59
N ILE A 343 -7.78 -7.93 -10.60
CA ILE A 343 -6.51 -8.16 -11.28
C ILE A 343 -5.41 -8.36 -10.23
N PHE A 344 -4.76 -9.51 -10.25
CA PHE A 344 -3.52 -9.76 -9.52
C PHE A 344 -2.34 -9.50 -10.45
N LEU A 345 -1.57 -8.46 -10.17
CA LEU A 345 -0.39 -8.09 -10.93
C LEU A 345 0.85 -8.77 -10.34
N THR A 346 1.59 -9.43 -11.19
CA THR A 346 2.92 -9.96 -10.88
C THR A 346 3.94 -9.48 -11.92
N ALA A 347 5.22 -9.47 -11.55
CA ALA A 347 6.31 -9.24 -12.48
C ALA A 347 7.26 -10.43 -12.40
N ASP A 348 6.98 -11.49 -13.17
CA ASP A 348 7.80 -12.68 -13.22
C ASP A 348 9.08 -12.42 -14.02
N ALA A 349 10.23 -12.45 -13.34
CA ALA A 349 11.54 -12.28 -13.97
C ALA A 349 12.11 -13.58 -14.57
N PHE A 350 11.44 -14.71 -14.33
CA PHE A 350 11.86 -16.00 -14.87
C PHE A 350 11.23 -16.28 -16.26
N GLY A 351 10.22 -15.51 -16.65
CA GLY A 351 9.61 -15.57 -17.98
C GLY A 351 8.79 -16.83 -18.24
N VAL A 352 8.22 -17.42 -17.20
CA VAL A 352 7.51 -18.71 -17.28
C VAL A 352 6.03 -18.61 -16.95
N LEU A 353 5.59 -17.59 -16.19
CA LEU A 353 4.16 -17.39 -15.94
C LEU A 353 3.46 -16.84 -17.16
N PRO A 354 2.23 -17.33 -17.44
CA PRO A 354 1.39 -16.79 -18.52
C PRO A 354 1.17 -15.28 -18.35
N PRO A 355 1.14 -14.52 -19.45
CA PRO A 355 0.93 -13.07 -19.38
C PRO A 355 -0.45 -12.69 -18.84
N ILE A 356 -1.46 -13.52 -19.03
CA ILE A 356 -2.77 -13.41 -18.38
C ILE A 356 -3.41 -14.79 -18.20
N SER A 357 -4.10 -14.99 -17.09
CA SER A 357 -4.86 -16.20 -16.81
C SER A 357 -6.13 -15.87 -16.04
N LYS A 358 -7.25 -16.52 -16.38
CA LYS A 358 -8.47 -16.47 -15.58
C LYS A 358 -8.35 -17.47 -14.43
N LEU A 359 -8.60 -17.03 -13.21
CA LEU A 359 -8.47 -17.83 -12.00
C LEU A 359 -9.82 -18.38 -11.52
N SER A 360 -9.82 -19.62 -11.04
CA SER A 360 -10.90 -20.12 -10.17
C SER A 360 -10.83 -19.44 -8.81
N LYS A 361 -11.88 -19.62 -7.97
CA LYS A 361 -11.87 -19.11 -6.59
C LYS A 361 -10.66 -19.65 -5.81
N GLU A 362 -10.38 -20.94 -5.91
CA GLU A 362 -9.27 -21.59 -5.20
C GLU A 362 -7.92 -21.06 -5.69
N GLN A 363 -7.77 -20.88 -7.01
CA GLN A 363 -6.59 -20.25 -7.61
C GLN A 363 -6.44 -18.79 -7.16
N ALA A 364 -7.53 -18.04 -7.11
CA ALA A 364 -7.52 -16.65 -6.61
C ALA A 364 -7.03 -16.60 -5.16
N MET A 365 -7.57 -17.44 -4.27
CA MET A 365 -7.15 -17.51 -2.87
C MET A 365 -5.69 -17.95 -2.72
N TYR A 366 -5.23 -18.93 -3.50
CA TYR A 366 -3.86 -19.41 -3.50
C TYR A 366 -2.87 -18.31 -3.93
N HIS A 367 -3.13 -17.66 -5.06
CA HIS A 367 -2.28 -16.58 -5.57
C HIS A 367 -2.33 -15.33 -4.69
N PHE A 368 -3.46 -15.03 -4.08
CA PHE A 368 -3.59 -13.96 -3.10
C PHE A 368 -2.74 -14.24 -1.85
N LEU A 369 -2.84 -15.44 -1.27
CA LEU A 369 -2.01 -15.86 -0.14
C LEU A 369 -0.52 -15.83 -0.51
N SER A 370 -0.16 -16.26 -1.71
CA SER A 370 1.23 -16.27 -2.17
C SER A 370 1.77 -14.85 -2.37
N GLY A 371 1.01 -13.94 -3.01
CA GLY A 371 1.43 -12.57 -3.29
C GLY A 371 2.76 -12.49 -4.03
N TYR A 372 2.89 -13.29 -5.11
CA TYR A 372 4.14 -13.46 -5.84
C TYR A 372 4.51 -12.27 -6.71
N THR A 373 5.79 -11.95 -6.73
CA THR A 373 6.48 -11.14 -7.75
C THR A 373 7.98 -11.46 -7.75
N SER A 374 8.74 -10.91 -8.67
CA SER A 374 10.21 -10.96 -8.63
C SER A 374 10.80 -9.62 -8.23
N LYS A 375 11.79 -9.63 -7.33
CA LYS A 375 12.69 -8.51 -7.10
C LYS A 375 13.81 -8.56 -8.14
N LEU A 376 14.06 -7.45 -8.80
CA LEU A 376 15.11 -7.34 -9.83
C LEU A 376 16.44 -6.91 -9.21
N ALA A 377 17.55 -7.24 -9.88
CA ALA A 377 18.86 -6.74 -9.51
C ALA A 377 18.86 -5.19 -9.47
N GLY A 378 19.43 -4.61 -8.42
CA GLY A 378 19.51 -3.15 -8.24
C GLY A 378 18.24 -2.46 -7.74
N THR A 379 17.11 -3.17 -7.56
CA THR A 379 15.86 -2.57 -7.04
C THR A 379 15.84 -2.43 -5.51
N GLU A 380 16.66 -3.20 -4.81
CA GLU A 380 16.89 -3.10 -3.37
C GLU A 380 18.36 -3.38 -3.06
N ARG A 381 18.86 -2.81 -1.97
CA ARG A 381 20.24 -3.00 -1.53
C ARG A 381 20.54 -4.49 -1.27
N GLY A 382 21.54 -5.03 -1.97
CA GLY A 382 21.98 -6.43 -1.84
C GLY A 382 21.33 -7.41 -2.82
N ILE A 383 20.39 -6.98 -3.67
CA ILE A 383 19.81 -7.81 -4.73
C ILE A 383 20.70 -7.70 -5.99
N THR A 384 21.45 -8.76 -6.29
CA THR A 384 22.37 -8.84 -7.44
C THR A 384 21.84 -9.66 -8.61
N SER A 385 20.79 -10.46 -8.38
CA SER A 385 20.10 -11.27 -9.39
C SER A 385 18.60 -11.30 -9.08
N PRO A 386 17.72 -11.56 -10.07
CA PRO A 386 16.29 -11.70 -9.83
C PRO A 386 15.99 -12.79 -8.82
N GLN A 387 15.09 -12.49 -7.88
CA GLN A 387 14.67 -13.42 -6.85
C GLN A 387 13.14 -13.45 -6.76
N ALA A 388 12.58 -14.65 -6.65
CA ALA A 388 11.17 -14.80 -6.32
C ALA A 388 10.89 -14.21 -4.94
N THR A 389 9.85 -13.42 -4.84
CA THR A 389 9.43 -12.77 -3.60
C THR A 389 7.95 -13.04 -3.38
N PHE A 390 7.62 -13.42 -2.16
CA PHE A 390 6.26 -13.73 -1.75
C PHE A 390 5.85 -12.79 -0.62
N SER A 391 4.93 -11.89 -0.89
CA SER A 391 4.35 -10.99 0.10
C SER A 391 2.88 -11.32 0.28
N THR A 392 2.58 -12.05 1.31
CA THR A 392 1.25 -12.58 1.63
C THR A 392 0.17 -11.52 1.48
N CYS A 393 -0.90 -11.86 0.75
CA CYS A 393 -2.03 -10.98 0.42
C CYS A 393 -1.61 -9.65 -0.22
N PHE A 394 -0.46 -9.61 -0.90
CA PHE A 394 0.17 -8.40 -1.48
C PHE A 394 0.44 -7.28 -0.45
N GLY A 395 0.35 -7.59 0.85
CA GLY A 395 0.41 -6.59 1.92
C GLY A 395 0.99 -7.11 3.24
N ALA A 396 1.81 -8.17 3.24
CA ALA A 396 2.32 -8.84 4.43
C ALA A 396 2.77 -7.89 5.57
N PRO A 397 3.52 -6.79 5.33
CA PRO A 397 3.98 -5.91 6.41
C PRO A 397 2.85 -5.18 7.15
N PHE A 398 1.63 -5.19 6.62
CA PHE A 398 0.50 -4.40 7.14
C PHE A 398 -0.63 -5.24 7.75
N LEU A 399 -0.48 -6.57 7.74
CA LEU A 399 -1.54 -7.49 8.16
C LEU A 399 -1.32 -7.93 9.62
N PRO A 400 -2.14 -7.45 10.58
CA PRO A 400 -2.07 -7.92 11.96
C PRO A 400 -2.70 -9.30 12.17
N LEU A 401 -3.77 -9.62 11.45
CA LEU A 401 -4.50 -10.89 11.58
C LEU A 401 -3.86 -12.00 10.72
N PRO A 402 -4.19 -13.28 10.97
CA PRO A 402 -3.78 -14.37 10.11
C PRO A 402 -4.17 -14.15 8.64
N ALA A 403 -3.25 -14.44 7.74
CA ALA A 403 -3.45 -14.23 6.30
C ALA A 403 -4.64 -15.00 5.73
N THR A 404 -4.94 -16.15 6.30
CA THR A 404 -6.09 -16.99 5.95
C THR A 404 -7.42 -16.25 6.12
N ARG A 405 -7.53 -15.39 7.15
CA ARG A 405 -8.73 -14.57 7.36
C ARG A 405 -9.00 -13.64 6.18
N TYR A 406 -7.97 -12.96 5.66
CA TYR A 406 -8.12 -12.08 4.50
C TYR A 406 -8.42 -12.87 3.22
N ALA A 407 -7.81 -14.03 3.03
CA ALA A 407 -8.07 -14.88 1.88
C ALA A 407 -9.49 -15.46 1.89
N GLU A 408 -10.00 -15.85 3.04
CA GLU A 408 -11.40 -16.29 3.23
C GLU A 408 -12.37 -15.17 2.87
N MET A 409 -12.15 -13.95 3.39
CA MET A 409 -12.98 -12.78 3.08
C MET A 409 -12.97 -12.47 1.58
N LEU A 410 -11.81 -12.55 0.92
CA LEU A 410 -11.71 -12.39 -0.54
C LEU A 410 -12.53 -13.48 -1.26
N GLY A 411 -12.38 -14.74 -0.86
CA GLY A 411 -13.12 -15.87 -1.46
C GLY A 411 -14.63 -15.74 -1.30
N GLU A 412 -15.09 -15.28 -0.14
CA GLU A 412 -16.51 -14.97 0.12
C GLU A 412 -17.01 -13.86 -0.81
N LYS A 413 -16.26 -12.75 -0.92
CA LYS A 413 -16.61 -11.62 -1.78
C LYS A 413 -16.61 -11.97 -3.27
N ILE A 414 -15.69 -12.80 -3.75
CA ILE A 414 -15.69 -13.30 -5.12
C ILE A 414 -16.98 -14.09 -5.42
N LEU A 415 -17.41 -14.96 -4.50
CA LEU A 415 -18.63 -15.75 -4.67
C LEU A 415 -19.90 -14.89 -4.57
N GLU A 416 -19.98 -14.03 -3.55
CA GLU A 416 -21.14 -13.18 -3.28
C GLU A 416 -21.46 -12.26 -4.47
N HIS A 417 -20.41 -11.73 -5.13
CA HIS A 417 -20.56 -10.72 -6.18
C HIS A 417 -20.20 -11.21 -7.57
N ASN A 418 -19.89 -12.51 -7.75
CA ASN A 418 -19.53 -13.09 -9.04
C ASN A 418 -18.35 -12.36 -9.72
N ALA A 419 -17.38 -11.88 -8.93
CA ALA A 419 -16.24 -11.15 -9.47
C ALA A 419 -15.32 -12.06 -10.29
N ASN A 420 -14.93 -11.63 -11.49
CA ASN A 420 -13.92 -12.31 -12.29
C ASN A 420 -12.53 -11.99 -11.76
N VAL A 421 -11.68 -12.99 -11.64
CA VAL A 421 -10.30 -12.81 -11.15
C VAL A 421 -9.31 -13.21 -12.21
N PHE A 422 -8.32 -12.35 -12.46
CA PHE A 422 -7.24 -12.60 -13.42
C PHE A 422 -5.88 -12.41 -12.77
N LEU A 423 -4.95 -13.30 -13.09
CA LEU A 423 -3.53 -13.11 -12.84
C LEU A 423 -2.90 -12.51 -14.09
N VAL A 424 -2.25 -11.35 -13.97
CA VAL A 424 -1.58 -10.66 -15.08
C VAL A 424 -0.09 -10.53 -14.78
N ASN A 425 0.74 -11.07 -15.65
CA ASN A 425 2.19 -11.01 -15.57
C ASN A 425 2.72 -9.86 -16.43
N THR A 426 3.29 -8.84 -15.77
CA THR A 426 3.94 -7.67 -16.40
C THR A 426 5.46 -7.83 -16.51
N GLY A 427 5.97 -9.02 -16.19
CA GLY A 427 7.40 -9.36 -16.15
C GLY A 427 7.99 -9.70 -17.52
N TRP A 428 8.70 -10.82 -17.60
CA TRP A 428 9.47 -11.24 -18.78
C TRP A 428 8.74 -12.27 -19.62
N THR A 429 9.11 -12.34 -20.89
CA THR A 429 8.65 -13.33 -21.88
C THR A 429 9.80 -13.68 -22.82
N GLY A 430 9.79 -14.89 -23.37
CA GLY A 430 10.84 -15.37 -24.28
C GLY A 430 12.16 -15.74 -23.62
N GLY A 431 12.17 -15.89 -22.30
CA GLY A 431 13.34 -16.17 -21.47
C GLY A 431 13.28 -15.42 -20.14
N GLU A 432 14.21 -15.76 -19.24
CA GLU A 432 14.37 -15.07 -17.97
C GLU A 432 15.02 -13.68 -18.15
N TYR A 433 15.07 -12.90 -17.05
CA TYR A 433 15.77 -11.61 -17.01
C TYR A 433 17.21 -11.74 -17.57
N GLY A 434 17.55 -10.87 -18.48
CA GLY A 434 18.86 -10.88 -19.17
C GLY A 434 18.92 -11.73 -20.44
N VAL A 435 17.89 -12.57 -20.71
CA VAL A 435 17.74 -13.38 -21.93
C VAL A 435 16.47 -12.97 -22.69
N GLY A 436 15.32 -13.02 -22.03
CA GLY A 436 14.05 -12.58 -22.59
C GLY A 436 13.87 -11.06 -22.54
N ASN A 437 12.67 -10.63 -22.91
CA ASN A 437 12.29 -9.23 -22.91
C ASN A 437 11.17 -8.98 -21.89
N ARG A 438 11.15 -7.79 -21.30
CA ARG A 438 9.99 -7.39 -20.48
C ARG A 438 8.74 -7.27 -21.37
N MET A 439 7.59 -7.73 -20.83
CA MET A 439 6.30 -7.63 -21.50
C MET A 439 6.05 -6.19 -21.97
N LYS A 440 5.64 -6.03 -23.23
CA LYS A 440 5.31 -4.70 -23.76
C LYS A 440 4.07 -4.15 -23.04
N LEU A 441 4.17 -2.88 -22.61
CA LEU A 441 3.07 -2.21 -21.91
C LEU A 441 1.78 -2.20 -22.75
N SER A 442 1.88 -2.11 -24.09
CA SER A 442 0.74 -2.18 -24.99
C SER A 442 0.00 -3.52 -24.91
N TYR A 443 0.73 -4.63 -24.80
CA TYR A 443 0.12 -5.96 -24.62
C TYR A 443 -0.55 -6.10 -23.26
N THR A 444 0.12 -5.63 -22.20
CA THR A 444 -0.46 -5.63 -20.85
C THR A 444 -1.75 -4.81 -20.80
N ARG A 445 -1.77 -3.62 -21.41
CA ARG A 445 -2.99 -2.80 -21.50
C ARG A 445 -4.11 -3.48 -22.29
N ALA A 446 -3.81 -4.10 -23.43
CA ALA A 446 -4.79 -4.85 -24.21
C ALA A 446 -5.40 -6.00 -23.41
N MET A 447 -4.56 -6.79 -22.70
CA MET A 447 -5.03 -7.88 -21.84
C MET A 447 -5.93 -7.40 -20.69
N ILE A 448 -5.55 -6.31 -20.03
CA ILE A 448 -6.34 -5.72 -18.94
C ILE A 448 -7.65 -5.17 -19.49
N GLN A 449 -7.63 -4.46 -20.61
CA GLN A 449 -8.84 -3.97 -21.27
C GLN A 449 -9.81 -5.09 -21.59
N ALA A 450 -9.35 -6.16 -22.24
CA ALA A 450 -10.17 -7.34 -22.53
C ALA A 450 -10.78 -8.00 -21.27
N ALA A 451 -10.01 -8.00 -20.15
CA ALA A 451 -10.52 -8.49 -18.87
C ALA A 451 -11.61 -7.56 -18.30
N LEU A 452 -11.42 -6.23 -18.36
CA LEU A 452 -12.36 -5.23 -17.85
C LEU A 452 -13.64 -5.15 -18.66
N GLU A 453 -13.57 -5.30 -19.97
CA GLU A 453 -14.71 -5.31 -20.90
C GLU A 453 -15.46 -6.64 -20.90
N GLY A 454 -14.95 -7.64 -20.14
CA GLY A 454 -15.59 -8.96 -20.03
C GLY A 454 -15.40 -9.88 -21.24
N GLU A 455 -14.59 -9.50 -22.23
CA GLU A 455 -14.30 -10.31 -23.42
C GLU A 455 -13.73 -11.68 -23.04
N LEU A 456 -12.85 -11.71 -22.01
CA LEU A 456 -12.20 -12.94 -21.55
C LEU A 456 -13.14 -13.94 -20.87
N ASN A 457 -14.41 -13.59 -20.64
CA ASN A 457 -15.40 -14.54 -20.14
C ASN A 457 -15.87 -15.54 -21.20
N HIS A 458 -15.69 -15.20 -22.48
CA HIS A 458 -16.21 -15.95 -23.62
C HIS A 458 -15.11 -16.50 -24.53
N VAL A 459 -13.84 -16.19 -24.25
CA VAL A 459 -12.69 -16.65 -25.03
C VAL A 459 -12.35 -18.09 -24.67
N GLU A 460 -12.03 -18.89 -25.69
CA GLU A 460 -11.52 -20.24 -25.52
C GLU A 460 -10.18 -20.22 -24.79
N THR A 461 -9.99 -21.12 -23.82
CA THR A 461 -8.80 -21.21 -22.98
C THR A 461 -8.10 -22.56 -23.11
N THR A 462 -6.79 -22.57 -22.87
CA THR A 462 -6.02 -23.79 -22.65
C THR A 462 -5.48 -23.82 -21.23
N LYS A 463 -5.33 -25.02 -20.66
CA LYS A 463 -4.81 -25.18 -19.30
C LYS A 463 -3.29 -25.33 -19.34
N ASP A 464 -2.58 -24.49 -18.58
CA ASP A 464 -1.15 -24.62 -18.37
C ASP A 464 -0.82 -25.94 -17.65
N LYS A 465 0.25 -26.62 -18.10
CA LYS A 465 0.59 -27.98 -17.63
C LYS A 465 1.28 -27.98 -16.27
N ILE A 466 1.90 -26.87 -15.86
CA ILE A 466 2.72 -26.77 -14.65
C ILE A 466 1.96 -26.01 -13.58
N PHE A 467 1.48 -24.81 -13.89
CA PHE A 467 0.76 -23.95 -12.94
C PHE A 467 -0.75 -24.22 -12.90
N GLY A 468 -1.30 -24.99 -13.85
CA GLY A 468 -2.72 -25.29 -13.90
C GLY A 468 -3.64 -24.13 -14.25
N LEU A 469 -3.09 -23.03 -14.74
CA LEU A 469 -3.78 -21.78 -15.03
C LEU A 469 -4.53 -21.84 -16.37
N ASN A 470 -5.69 -21.18 -16.45
CA ASN A 470 -6.46 -21.10 -17.70
C ASN A 470 -6.01 -19.90 -18.52
N ILE A 471 -5.36 -20.17 -19.66
CA ILE A 471 -4.76 -19.18 -20.55
C ILE A 471 -5.69 -18.92 -21.73
N PRO A 472 -6.10 -17.68 -22.04
CA PRO A 472 -6.82 -17.34 -23.26
C PRO A 472 -6.01 -17.72 -24.51
N LEU A 473 -6.66 -18.28 -25.53
CA LEU A 473 -6.00 -18.63 -26.79
C LEU A 473 -5.79 -17.42 -27.70
N HIS A 474 -6.62 -16.40 -27.57
CA HIS A 474 -6.57 -15.20 -28.38
C HIS A 474 -7.01 -13.96 -27.60
N ILE A 475 -6.30 -12.85 -27.78
CA ILE A 475 -6.67 -11.51 -27.29
C ILE A 475 -6.33 -10.50 -28.38
N ALA A 476 -7.27 -9.64 -28.73
CA ALA A 476 -7.05 -8.59 -29.73
C ALA A 476 -5.86 -7.68 -29.33
N GLY A 477 -4.95 -7.45 -30.27
CA GLY A 477 -3.75 -6.64 -30.04
C GLY A 477 -2.58 -7.35 -29.34
N VAL A 478 -2.71 -8.65 -29.01
CA VAL A 478 -1.63 -9.47 -28.42
C VAL A 478 -1.34 -10.64 -29.35
N PRO A 479 -0.09 -10.89 -29.78
CA PRO A 479 0.26 -12.08 -30.55
C PRO A 479 -0.04 -13.36 -29.77
N ASP A 480 -0.68 -14.35 -30.40
CA ASP A 480 -1.12 -15.59 -29.74
C ASP A 480 0.04 -16.40 -29.15
N GLU A 481 1.21 -16.36 -29.77
CA GLU A 481 2.42 -17.00 -29.22
C GLU A 481 2.85 -16.38 -27.89
N VAL A 482 2.65 -15.08 -27.68
CA VAL A 482 3.00 -14.39 -26.42
C VAL A 482 2.12 -14.87 -25.27
N LEU A 483 0.86 -15.24 -25.55
CA LEU A 483 -0.06 -15.75 -24.53
C LEU A 483 0.41 -17.10 -23.96
N GLN A 484 1.23 -17.86 -24.67
CA GLN A 484 1.73 -19.17 -24.28
C GLN A 484 3.25 -19.12 -24.06
N PRO A 485 3.75 -18.92 -22.82
CA PRO A 485 5.17 -18.72 -22.55
C PRO A 485 6.08 -19.82 -23.11
N SER A 486 5.65 -21.09 -23.05
CA SER A 486 6.39 -22.22 -23.61
C SER A 486 6.69 -22.10 -25.11
N LYS A 487 5.90 -21.33 -25.86
CA LYS A 487 6.11 -21.08 -27.29
C LYS A 487 7.06 -19.92 -27.59
N THR A 488 7.34 -19.10 -26.59
CA THR A 488 8.21 -17.92 -26.74
C THR A 488 9.67 -18.24 -26.44
N TRP A 489 9.95 -19.34 -25.76
CA TRP A 489 11.32 -19.77 -25.45
C TRP A 489 11.96 -20.51 -26.63
N SER A 490 13.22 -20.25 -26.86
CA SER A 490 14.01 -20.95 -27.90
C SER A 490 14.31 -22.41 -27.55
N ASP A 491 14.37 -22.72 -26.23
CA ASP A 491 14.58 -24.07 -25.71
C ASP A 491 13.40 -24.47 -24.80
N PRO A 492 12.53 -25.40 -25.24
CA PRO A 492 11.40 -25.89 -24.47
C PRO A 492 11.80 -26.62 -23.17
N PHE A 493 12.93 -27.32 -23.15
CA PHE A 493 13.40 -28.00 -21.93
C PHE A 493 13.88 -27.00 -20.87
N ALA A 494 14.55 -25.94 -21.29
CA ALA A 494 14.96 -24.86 -20.39
C ALA A 494 13.71 -24.15 -19.81
N TYR A 495 12.66 -23.95 -20.59
CA TYR A 495 11.36 -23.44 -20.12
C TYR A 495 10.76 -24.36 -19.04
N GLU A 496 10.59 -25.66 -19.36
CA GLU A 496 9.97 -26.62 -18.42
C GLU A 496 10.72 -26.67 -17.09
N LYS A 497 12.06 -26.78 -17.15
CA LYS A 497 12.90 -26.79 -15.96
C LYS A 497 12.71 -25.52 -15.11
N LYS A 498 12.72 -24.34 -15.75
CA LYS A 498 12.57 -23.06 -15.04
C LYS A 498 11.15 -22.91 -14.45
N ALA A 499 10.13 -23.36 -15.16
CA ALA A 499 8.75 -23.34 -14.68
C ALA A 499 8.54 -24.27 -13.47
N GLU A 500 9.13 -25.47 -13.49
CA GLU A 500 9.12 -26.40 -12.35
C GLU A 500 9.87 -25.85 -11.12
N GLU A 501 11.02 -25.17 -11.34
CA GLU A 501 11.75 -24.47 -10.27
C GLU A 501 10.85 -23.43 -9.60
N LEU A 502 10.15 -22.60 -10.35
CA LEU A 502 9.23 -21.60 -9.80
C LEU A 502 8.01 -22.26 -9.15
N ALA A 503 7.41 -23.27 -9.76
CA ALA A 503 6.29 -24.04 -9.20
C ALA A 503 6.67 -24.65 -7.83
N THR A 504 7.91 -25.15 -7.70
CA THR A 504 8.43 -25.65 -6.43
C THR A 504 8.52 -24.55 -5.39
N GLN A 505 8.99 -23.35 -5.76
CA GLN A 505 9.03 -22.20 -4.84
C GLN A 505 7.64 -21.78 -4.36
N PHE A 506 6.62 -21.83 -5.23
CA PHE A 506 5.22 -21.60 -4.84
C PHE A 506 4.76 -22.61 -3.80
N ARG A 507 5.00 -23.92 -4.03
CA ARG A 507 4.63 -24.98 -3.08
C ARG A 507 5.34 -24.82 -1.74
N GLU A 508 6.66 -24.57 -1.76
CA GLU A 508 7.43 -24.35 -0.52
C GLU A 508 6.93 -23.12 0.27
N ASN A 509 6.67 -22.00 -0.43
CA ASN A 509 6.08 -20.81 0.21
C ASN A 509 4.71 -21.09 0.82
N PHE A 510 3.90 -21.95 0.19
CA PHE A 510 2.54 -22.23 0.63
C PHE A 510 2.48 -23.07 1.93
N LYS A 511 3.51 -23.87 2.23
CA LYS A 511 3.61 -24.69 3.45
C LYS A 511 3.52 -23.90 4.76
N LYS A 512 3.80 -22.61 4.73
CA LYS A 512 3.66 -21.73 5.91
C LYS A 512 2.20 -21.50 6.34
N PHE A 513 1.23 -21.75 5.46
CA PHE A 513 -0.19 -21.55 5.73
C PHE A 513 -0.83 -22.83 6.25
N THR A 514 -0.76 -23.06 7.57
CA THR A 514 -1.20 -24.32 8.20
C THR A 514 -2.71 -24.48 8.34
N ASN A 515 -3.47 -23.37 8.27
CA ASN A 515 -4.91 -23.35 8.50
C ASN A 515 -5.72 -23.05 7.22
N VAL A 516 -5.19 -23.44 6.05
CA VAL A 516 -5.86 -23.29 4.76
C VAL A 516 -6.58 -24.59 4.41
N SER A 517 -7.75 -24.50 3.75
CA SER A 517 -8.44 -25.70 3.29
C SER A 517 -7.58 -26.46 2.27
N VAL A 518 -7.57 -27.79 2.38
CA VAL A 518 -6.86 -28.69 1.45
C VAL A 518 -7.28 -28.43 -0.01
N GLU A 519 -8.51 -27.98 -0.23
CA GLU A 519 -9.05 -27.67 -1.55
C GLU A 519 -8.31 -26.49 -2.21
N ILE A 520 -7.95 -25.45 -1.45
CA ILE A 520 -7.18 -24.29 -1.95
C ILE A 520 -5.77 -24.75 -2.36
N GLU A 521 -5.12 -25.58 -1.56
CA GLU A 521 -3.80 -26.10 -1.87
C GLU A 521 -3.80 -26.97 -3.13
N GLN A 522 -4.73 -27.94 -3.21
CA GLN A 522 -4.78 -28.93 -4.30
C GLN A 522 -5.30 -28.39 -5.63
N LYS A 523 -6.28 -27.46 -5.59
CA LYS A 523 -6.91 -26.91 -6.80
C LYS A 523 -6.37 -25.52 -7.18
N GLY A 524 -5.76 -24.82 -6.24
CA GLY A 524 -5.30 -23.45 -6.44
C GLY A 524 -3.84 -23.34 -6.85
N GLY A 525 -3.01 -24.27 -6.40
CA GLY A 525 -1.56 -24.27 -6.63
C GLY A 525 -1.11 -24.92 -7.93
N PRO A 526 0.21 -24.89 -8.20
CA PRO A 526 0.83 -25.61 -9.31
C PRO A 526 0.51 -27.12 -9.25
N ILE A 527 0.24 -27.71 -10.43
CA ILE A 527 -0.21 -29.11 -10.59
C ILE A 527 0.92 -30.10 -10.90
N ALA A 528 2.11 -29.63 -11.27
CA ALA A 528 3.29 -30.43 -11.55
C ALA A 528 4.34 -30.33 -10.42
#